data_71f99271815070f115da023378853bfc
#
_entry.id   71f99271815070f115da023378853bfc
#
_cell.length_a   1.000
_cell.length_b   1.000
_cell.length_c   1.000
_cell.angle_alpha   90.00
_cell.angle_beta   90.00
_cell.angle_gamma   90.00
#
_symmetry.space_group_name_H-M   'P 1'
#
loop_
_entity.id
_entity.type
_entity.pdbx_description
1 polymer ?
#
loop_
_entity_poly.entity_id
_entity_poly.type
_entity_poly.pdbx_seq_one_letter_code
_entity_poly.pdbx_strand_id
1 'polypeptide(L)'
;MNLTRIPQPFLTRFETAVRQNNTCRKGVMNMTNSEMQEAFLKQQNELRDKIEPVDKFEIRDLKLVAGVDLAYWTSGDDEYAVCCIVIIDMQTHQVTEKKQFLGRIEVPYMPGFLAFRELPLILKTAALLESTPDLFIFDGNGYLHPRHMGIATHASFYLNKPTIGIAKTYFRVDQKTDYTEPENEAGSYTDIVIDGEVYGRALRTHKDVKPVFISVGNYISLDTACTLALQLTEKESHIPLPTRLADLETHIAREAARES
;
A
#
# COMPACT_ATOMS: atom_id res chain seq x y z
N MET A 1 8.31 -6.06 28.24
CA MET A 1 8.70 -6.57 26.90
C MET A 1 8.58 -5.42 25.93
N ASN A 2 9.68 -5.06 25.26
CA ASN A 2 9.82 -3.80 24.52
C ASN A 2 8.92 -3.75 23.30
N LEU A 3 7.96 -2.86 23.34
CA LEU A 3 7.26 -2.36 22.14
C LEU A 3 8.31 -1.70 21.24
N THR A 4 8.67 -2.36 20.15
CA THR A 4 9.49 -1.76 19.08
C THR A 4 8.66 -0.66 18.41
N ARG A 5 8.75 0.56 18.96
CA ARG A 5 8.28 1.78 18.32
C ARG A 5 8.88 1.84 16.92
N ILE A 6 8.06 2.24 15.93
CA ILE A 6 8.56 2.61 14.59
C ILE A 6 9.80 3.49 14.79
N PRO A 7 10.96 3.13 14.19
CA PRO A 7 12.20 3.85 14.45
C PRO A 7 12.04 5.35 14.14
N GLN A 8 12.17 6.18 15.16
CA GLN A 8 12.05 7.65 15.08
C GLN A 8 12.88 8.30 13.95
N PRO A 9 14.09 7.77 13.57
CA PRO A 9 14.87 8.36 12.48
C PRO A 9 14.20 8.31 11.10
N PHE A 10 13.26 7.39 10.88
CA PHE A 10 12.58 7.23 9.58
C PHE A 10 11.42 8.22 9.42
N LEU A 11 10.59 8.39 10.45
CA LEU A 11 9.61 9.47 10.50
C LEU A 11 10.30 10.83 10.31
N THR A 12 11.42 11.06 10.99
CA THR A 12 12.18 12.31 10.89
C THR A 12 12.77 12.53 9.50
N ARG A 13 13.27 11.49 8.81
CA ARG A 13 13.79 11.62 7.44
C ARG A 13 12.68 11.86 6.42
N PHE A 14 11.57 11.15 6.53
CA PHE A 14 10.42 11.35 5.66
C PHE A 14 9.78 12.72 5.95
N GLU A 15 9.51 13.04 7.20
CA GLU A 15 9.04 14.36 7.61
C GLU A 15 10.03 15.47 7.25
N THR A 16 11.34 15.22 7.27
CA THR A 16 12.33 16.21 6.83
C THR A 16 12.27 16.40 5.32
N ALA A 17 12.13 15.35 4.52
CA ALA A 17 11.92 15.47 3.09
C ALA A 17 10.59 16.17 2.73
N VAL A 18 9.53 15.90 3.50
CA VAL A 18 8.21 16.56 3.35
C VAL A 18 8.16 17.91 4.08
N ARG A 19 8.78 18.06 5.27
CA ARG A 19 8.82 19.32 6.05
C ARG A 19 9.81 20.33 5.50
N GLN A 20 10.85 19.94 4.82
CA GLN A 20 11.67 20.88 4.04
C GLN A 20 10.81 21.59 3.00
N ASN A 21 9.71 20.94 2.56
CA ASN A 21 8.69 21.57 1.72
C ASN A 21 7.64 22.39 2.51
N ASN A 22 7.46 22.17 3.82
CA ASN A 22 6.39 22.79 4.64
C ASN A 22 6.84 23.92 5.56
N THR A 23 8.13 24.08 5.84
CA THR A 23 8.63 25.22 6.62
C THR A 23 8.51 26.54 5.86
N CYS A 24 7.88 26.52 4.69
CA CYS A 24 7.81 27.65 3.75
C CYS A 24 6.62 28.57 3.89
N ARG A 25 5.83 28.50 4.96
CA ARG A 25 4.84 29.57 5.20
C ARG A 25 5.43 30.85 5.75
N LYS A 26 6.77 30.90 6.03
CA LYS A 26 7.50 32.16 6.31
C LYS A 26 8.91 32.12 5.71
N GLY A 27 9.00 32.37 4.41
CA GLY A 27 10.24 32.91 3.82
C GLY A 27 11.27 31.94 3.26
N VAL A 28 10.92 30.71 2.79
CA VAL A 28 11.85 29.80 2.09
C VAL A 28 11.23 29.28 0.79
N MET A 29 12.04 29.14 -0.27
CA MET A 29 11.68 28.80 -1.64
C MET A 29 10.70 27.64 -1.76
N ASN A 30 9.57 27.85 -2.44
CA ASN A 30 8.69 26.77 -2.90
C ASN A 30 9.45 25.90 -3.88
N MET A 31 9.68 24.61 -3.57
CA MET A 31 10.17 23.66 -4.55
C MET A 31 9.17 23.59 -5.71
N THR A 32 9.70 23.65 -6.91
CA THR A 32 8.92 23.37 -8.11
C THR A 32 8.52 21.90 -8.16
N ASN A 33 7.48 21.56 -8.91
CA ASN A 33 7.13 20.16 -9.14
C ASN A 33 8.31 19.34 -9.70
N SER A 34 9.18 19.94 -10.48
CA SER A 34 10.38 19.28 -11.02
C SER A 34 11.38 18.92 -9.92
N GLU A 35 11.66 19.83 -9.01
CA GLU A 35 12.59 19.58 -7.88
C GLU A 35 12.05 18.51 -6.92
N MET A 36 10.73 18.51 -6.68
CA MET A 36 10.08 17.43 -5.92
C MET A 36 10.22 16.08 -6.63
N GLN A 37 9.96 16.02 -7.93
CA GLN A 37 10.10 14.79 -8.70
C GLN A 37 11.53 14.25 -8.68
N GLU A 38 12.54 15.09 -8.81
CA GLU A 38 13.94 14.70 -8.72
C GLU A 38 14.29 14.11 -7.34
N ALA A 39 13.84 14.76 -6.26
CA ALA A 39 14.06 14.28 -4.91
C ALA A 39 13.35 12.92 -4.66
N PHE A 40 12.12 12.77 -5.14
CA PHE A 40 11.35 11.53 -5.02
C PHE A 40 11.95 10.40 -5.85
N LEU A 41 12.39 10.71 -7.08
CA LEU A 41 13.08 9.76 -7.95
C LEU A 41 14.37 9.25 -7.31
N LYS A 42 15.17 10.16 -6.76
CA LYS A 42 16.39 9.80 -6.04
C LYS A 42 16.11 8.84 -4.89
N GLN A 43 15.11 9.14 -4.06
CA GLN A 43 14.74 8.29 -2.93
C GLN A 43 14.22 6.92 -3.38
N GLN A 44 13.38 6.85 -4.42
CA GLN A 44 12.92 5.57 -4.97
C GLN A 44 14.09 4.73 -5.49
N ASN A 45 15.04 5.34 -6.20
CA ASN A 45 16.23 4.64 -6.70
C ASN A 45 17.11 4.10 -5.57
N GLU A 46 17.31 4.88 -4.49
CA GLU A 46 18.10 4.46 -3.33
C GLU A 46 17.45 3.29 -2.55
N LEU A 47 16.11 3.18 -2.59
CA LEU A 47 15.37 2.11 -1.92
C LEU A 47 15.20 0.89 -2.82
N ARG A 48 15.06 1.07 -4.13
CA ARG A 48 14.82 -0.02 -5.09
C ARG A 48 15.81 -1.16 -4.97
N ASP A 49 17.10 -0.84 -4.85
CA ASP A 49 18.18 -1.83 -4.78
C ASP A 49 18.20 -2.60 -3.44
N LYS A 50 17.30 -2.25 -2.50
CA LYS A 50 17.13 -2.90 -1.19
C LYS A 50 15.85 -3.73 -1.12
N ILE A 51 15.13 -3.88 -2.22
CA ILE A 51 13.93 -4.72 -2.27
C ILE A 51 14.37 -6.19 -2.20
N GLU A 52 13.76 -6.93 -1.28
CA GLU A 52 13.99 -8.36 -1.09
C GLU A 52 12.66 -9.11 -1.32
N PRO A 53 12.34 -9.52 -2.58
CA PRO A 53 11.08 -10.18 -2.93
C PRO A 53 11.11 -11.67 -2.57
N VAL A 54 11.51 -11.99 -1.36
CA VAL A 54 11.66 -13.35 -0.83
C VAL A 54 11.03 -13.44 0.56
N ASP A 55 10.52 -14.62 0.90
CA ASP A 55 9.89 -14.83 2.19
C ASP A 55 10.90 -14.70 3.34
N LYS A 56 10.59 -13.84 4.31
CA LYS A 56 11.33 -13.69 5.56
C LYS A 56 10.58 -14.28 6.75
N PHE A 57 9.53 -15.05 6.50
CA PHE A 57 8.66 -15.66 7.50
C PHE A 57 8.04 -16.95 6.93
N GLU A 58 7.46 -17.76 7.80
CA GLU A 58 6.63 -18.89 7.39
C GLU A 58 5.14 -18.49 7.50
N ILE A 59 4.30 -18.89 6.55
CA ILE A 59 2.85 -18.57 6.56
C ILE A 59 2.19 -18.98 7.87
N ARG A 60 2.57 -20.16 8.42
CA ARG A 60 2.03 -20.67 9.69
C ARG A 60 2.31 -19.80 10.91
N ASP A 61 3.29 -18.91 10.83
CA ASP A 61 3.67 -18.02 11.95
C ASP A 61 2.92 -16.68 11.92
N LEU A 62 2.21 -16.39 10.82
CA LEU A 62 1.37 -15.20 10.70
C LEU A 62 0.16 -15.31 11.63
N LYS A 63 -0.02 -14.29 12.45
CA LYS A 63 -1.16 -14.18 13.38
C LYS A 63 -2.06 -13.01 13.03
N LEU A 64 -1.47 -11.86 12.75
CA LEU A 64 -2.17 -10.61 12.50
C LEU A 64 -1.85 -10.06 11.13
N VAL A 65 -2.88 -9.83 10.32
CA VAL A 65 -2.76 -9.25 8.98
C VAL A 65 -3.52 -7.93 8.92
N ALA A 66 -2.84 -6.89 8.46
CA ALA A 66 -3.41 -5.56 8.32
C ALA A 66 -3.77 -5.26 6.86
N GLY A 67 -4.99 -4.80 6.62
CA GLY A 67 -5.40 -4.15 5.38
C GLY A 67 -5.28 -2.63 5.50
N VAL A 68 -4.81 -1.98 4.45
CA VAL A 68 -4.59 -0.53 4.40
C VAL A 68 -5.26 0.05 3.16
N ASP A 69 -6.04 1.11 3.36
CA ASP A 69 -6.66 1.86 2.27
C ASP A 69 -6.79 3.34 2.62
N LEU A 70 -6.96 4.19 1.59
CA LEU A 70 -7.19 5.62 1.73
C LEU A 70 -8.37 6.08 0.87
N ALA A 71 -9.18 6.98 1.43
CA ALA A 71 -10.22 7.70 0.68
C ALA A 71 -9.98 9.20 0.73
N TYR A 72 -10.18 9.87 -0.42
CA TYR A 72 -9.91 11.29 -0.61
C TYR A 72 -11.19 12.10 -0.76
N TRP A 73 -11.11 13.38 -0.40
CA TRP A 73 -12.11 14.39 -0.73
C TRP A 73 -11.49 15.79 -0.77
N THR A 74 -12.19 16.72 -1.39
CA THR A 74 -11.83 18.15 -1.40
C THR A 74 -12.77 18.92 -0.47
N SER A 75 -12.23 19.91 0.24
CA SER A 75 -12.98 20.88 1.03
C SER A 75 -12.37 22.26 0.80
N GLY A 76 -13.12 23.14 0.11
CA GLY A 76 -12.57 24.37 -0.43
C GLY A 76 -11.48 24.10 -1.46
N ASP A 77 -10.34 24.75 -1.30
CA ASP A 77 -9.15 24.57 -2.16
C ASP A 77 -8.19 23.48 -1.65
N ASP A 78 -8.52 22.84 -0.54
CA ASP A 78 -7.66 21.85 0.11
C ASP A 78 -8.16 20.43 -0.18
N GLU A 79 -7.20 19.51 -0.34
CA GLU A 79 -7.47 18.10 -0.48
C GLU A 79 -7.13 17.36 0.82
N TYR A 80 -8.00 16.47 1.22
CA TYR A 80 -7.88 15.66 2.43
C TYR A 80 -7.96 14.19 2.08
N ALA A 81 -7.42 13.36 2.96
CA ALA A 81 -7.67 11.93 2.93
C ALA A 81 -7.81 11.37 4.34
N VAL A 82 -8.50 10.25 4.44
CA VAL A 82 -8.48 9.38 5.61
C VAL A 82 -7.79 8.08 5.22
N CYS A 83 -6.82 7.68 6.04
CA CYS A 83 -6.22 6.35 5.96
C CYS A 83 -6.85 5.48 7.05
N CYS A 84 -7.30 4.28 6.68
CA CYS A 84 -7.77 3.27 7.61
C CYS A 84 -6.86 2.05 7.56
N ILE A 85 -6.54 1.51 8.75
CA ILE A 85 -5.84 0.23 8.92
C ILE A 85 -6.77 -0.67 9.72
N VAL A 86 -7.10 -1.82 9.12
CA VAL A 86 -7.92 -2.86 9.76
C VAL A 86 -7.08 -4.10 9.95
N ILE A 87 -6.93 -4.56 11.19
CA ILE A 87 -6.19 -5.77 11.53
C ILE A 87 -7.17 -6.90 11.77
N ILE A 88 -6.90 -8.04 11.16
CA ILE A 88 -7.63 -9.28 11.39
C ILE A 88 -6.71 -10.36 11.97
N ASP A 89 -7.28 -11.27 12.69
CA ASP A 89 -6.65 -12.54 13.07
C ASP A 89 -6.63 -13.48 11.86
N MET A 90 -5.46 -14.02 11.52
CA MET A 90 -5.24 -14.84 10.31
C MET A 90 -6.01 -16.16 10.31
N GLN A 91 -6.32 -16.71 11.48
CA GLN A 91 -7.01 -18.02 11.60
C GLN A 91 -8.52 -17.86 11.62
N THR A 92 -9.01 -16.85 12.35
CA THR A 92 -10.45 -16.66 12.58
C THR A 92 -11.08 -15.67 11.63
N HIS A 93 -10.28 -14.89 10.91
CA HIS A 93 -10.68 -13.76 10.07
C HIS A 93 -11.47 -12.67 10.82
N GLN A 94 -11.45 -12.70 12.16
CA GLN A 94 -12.11 -11.69 12.97
C GLN A 94 -11.28 -10.43 13.05
N VAL A 95 -11.96 -9.28 12.99
CA VAL A 95 -11.30 -7.98 13.20
C VAL A 95 -10.85 -7.88 14.64
N THR A 96 -9.57 -7.61 14.85
CA THR A 96 -8.96 -7.42 16.17
C THR A 96 -8.71 -5.96 16.50
N GLU A 97 -8.44 -5.14 15.49
CA GLU A 97 -8.18 -3.71 15.69
C GLU A 97 -8.51 -2.90 14.44
N LYS A 98 -8.98 -1.66 14.64
CA LYS A 98 -9.16 -0.67 13.57
C LYS A 98 -8.58 0.66 14.04
N LYS A 99 -7.82 1.32 13.20
CA LYS A 99 -7.36 2.69 13.43
C LYS A 99 -7.53 3.51 12.16
N GLN A 100 -7.80 4.80 12.35
CA GLN A 100 -7.90 5.74 11.23
C GLN A 100 -7.20 7.05 11.59
N PHE A 101 -6.66 7.71 10.59
CA PHE A 101 -6.10 9.05 10.70
C PHE A 101 -6.53 9.88 9.50
N LEU A 102 -7.09 11.04 9.78
CA LEU A 102 -7.53 12.02 8.80
C LEU A 102 -6.53 13.17 8.74
N GLY A 103 -6.18 13.59 7.54
CA GLY A 103 -5.30 14.71 7.37
C GLY A 103 -5.35 15.34 5.98
N ARG A 104 -4.80 16.55 5.90
CA ARG A 104 -4.63 17.23 4.64
C ARG A 104 -3.56 16.55 3.79
N ILE A 105 -3.79 16.48 2.49
CA ILE A 105 -2.82 16.03 1.50
C ILE A 105 -1.93 17.22 1.12
N GLU A 106 -0.64 17.06 1.26
CA GLU A 106 0.32 18.12 1.04
C GLU A 106 1.11 17.97 -0.27
N VAL A 107 1.20 16.72 -0.75
CA VAL A 107 1.91 16.39 -1.99
C VAL A 107 0.89 16.29 -3.13
N PRO A 108 1.04 17.05 -4.23
CA PRO A 108 0.15 16.95 -5.37
C PRO A 108 0.25 15.57 -6.02
N TYR A 109 -0.81 15.15 -6.72
CA TYR A 109 -0.76 13.89 -7.46
C TYR A 109 0.27 13.99 -8.59
N MET A 110 1.23 13.07 -8.57
CA MET A 110 2.24 12.90 -9.61
C MET A 110 2.31 11.41 -9.97
N PRO A 111 2.08 11.04 -11.24
CA PRO A 111 2.15 9.63 -11.68
C PRO A 111 3.49 8.98 -11.31
N GLY A 112 3.42 7.79 -10.70
CA GLY A 112 4.61 7.06 -10.24
C GLY A 112 5.21 7.55 -8.91
N PHE A 113 4.53 8.49 -8.20
CA PHE A 113 4.98 9.01 -6.90
C PHE A 113 3.86 9.01 -5.85
N LEU A 114 2.82 8.17 -6.04
CA LEU A 114 1.68 8.07 -5.14
C LEU A 114 2.09 7.86 -3.68
N ALA A 115 3.10 7.04 -3.45
CA ALA A 115 3.57 6.75 -2.10
C ALA A 115 3.97 8.00 -1.30
N PHE A 116 4.56 9.01 -1.92
CA PHE A 116 4.93 10.25 -1.21
C PHE A 116 3.73 11.05 -0.73
N ARG A 117 2.59 10.88 -1.36
CA ARG A 117 1.33 11.50 -1.02
C ARG A 117 0.61 10.77 0.12
N GLU A 118 0.67 9.43 0.14
CA GLU A 118 -0.09 8.57 1.04
C GLU A 118 0.66 8.15 2.31
N LEU A 119 1.97 7.90 2.20
CA LEU A 119 2.80 7.44 3.31
C LEU A 119 2.69 8.28 4.58
N PRO A 120 2.60 9.63 4.54
CA PRO A 120 2.45 10.41 5.75
C PRO A 120 1.25 10.01 6.59
N LEU A 121 0.10 9.76 5.94
CA LEU A 121 -1.12 9.35 6.62
C LEU A 121 -1.06 7.88 7.05
N ILE A 122 -0.53 7.00 6.20
CA ILE A 122 -0.33 5.59 6.52
C ILE A 122 0.53 5.43 7.79
N LEU A 123 1.66 6.14 7.85
CA LEU A 123 2.57 6.03 9.00
C LEU A 123 1.98 6.63 10.27
N LYS A 124 1.20 7.73 10.17
CA LYS A 124 0.47 8.29 11.30
C LYS A 124 -0.60 7.32 11.79
N THR A 125 -1.34 6.66 10.89
CA THR A 125 -2.34 5.65 11.26
C THR A 125 -1.67 4.43 11.89
N ALA A 126 -0.57 3.95 11.31
CA ALA A 126 0.19 2.81 11.85
C ALA A 126 0.76 3.11 13.26
N ALA A 127 1.13 4.37 13.53
CA ALA A 127 1.61 4.78 14.85
C ALA A 127 0.51 4.75 15.94
N LEU A 128 -0.77 4.69 15.56
CA LEU A 128 -1.90 4.56 16.49
C LEU A 128 -2.19 3.10 16.85
N LEU A 129 -1.62 2.14 16.13
CA LEU A 129 -1.85 0.72 16.39
C LEU A 129 -1.31 0.30 17.76
N GLU A 130 -2.10 -0.47 18.48
CA GLU A 130 -1.75 -1.10 19.75
C GLU A 130 -1.14 -2.49 19.50
N SER A 131 -1.59 -3.16 18.44
CA SER A 131 -1.07 -4.44 17.96
C SER A 131 0.04 -4.24 16.93
N THR A 132 0.86 -5.26 16.73
CA THR A 132 1.91 -5.27 15.69
C THR A 132 1.54 -6.29 14.62
N PRO A 133 1.05 -5.88 13.45
CA PRO A 133 0.77 -6.80 12.35
C PRO A 133 2.03 -7.51 11.87
N ASP A 134 1.89 -8.75 11.44
CA ASP A 134 2.96 -9.54 10.83
C ASP A 134 3.11 -9.24 9.35
N LEU A 135 2.01 -8.86 8.69
CA LEU A 135 1.91 -8.55 7.27
C LEU A 135 0.97 -7.36 7.04
N PHE A 136 1.30 -6.52 6.06
CA PHE A 136 0.41 -5.46 5.57
C PHE A 136 0.00 -5.72 4.12
N ILE A 137 -1.28 -5.54 3.81
CA ILE A 137 -1.84 -5.62 2.47
C ILE A 137 -2.42 -4.26 2.11
N PHE A 138 -1.97 -3.70 0.98
CA PHE A 138 -2.37 -2.39 0.50
C PHE A 138 -3.34 -2.50 -0.68
N ASP A 139 -4.39 -1.69 -0.72
CA ASP A 139 -5.14 -1.45 -1.96
C ASP A 139 -4.26 -0.59 -2.88
N GLY A 140 -3.56 -1.23 -3.79
CA GLY A 140 -2.59 -0.60 -4.67
C GLY A 140 -1.46 -1.54 -5.09
N ASN A 141 -0.43 -0.99 -5.72
CA ASN A 141 0.67 -1.77 -6.26
C ASN A 141 1.90 -1.77 -5.34
N GLY A 142 2.67 -2.85 -5.44
CA GLY A 142 4.03 -2.97 -4.92
C GLY A 142 5.08 -2.92 -6.03
N TYR A 143 5.64 -4.06 -6.37
CA TYR A 143 6.65 -4.22 -7.42
C TYR A 143 6.09 -3.91 -8.83
N LEU A 144 4.78 -4.03 -9.05
CA LEU A 144 4.11 -3.65 -10.29
C LEU A 144 4.07 -2.12 -10.43
N HIS A 145 5.23 -1.54 -10.72
CA HIS A 145 5.46 -0.10 -10.80
C HIS A 145 6.70 0.20 -11.66
N PRO A 146 6.80 1.32 -12.39
CA PRO A 146 7.93 1.61 -13.29
C PRO A 146 9.32 1.55 -12.64
N ARG A 147 9.40 1.72 -11.34
CA ARG A 147 10.63 1.64 -10.55
C ARG A 147 10.52 0.63 -9.40
N HIS A 148 9.55 -0.30 -9.46
CA HIS A 148 9.25 -1.28 -8.42
C HIS A 148 8.88 -0.66 -7.05
N MET A 149 8.56 0.62 -7.03
CA MET A 149 8.34 1.42 -5.83
C MET A 149 6.89 1.90 -5.73
N GLY A 150 5.94 0.99 -5.92
CA GLY A 150 4.53 1.23 -5.59
C GLY A 150 4.32 1.42 -4.08
N ILE A 151 3.08 1.73 -3.68
CA ILE A 151 2.77 2.07 -2.28
C ILE A 151 3.16 0.96 -1.31
N ALA A 152 2.87 -0.32 -1.63
CA ALA A 152 3.19 -1.44 -0.77
C ALA A 152 4.71 -1.63 -0.59
N THR A 153 5.49 -1.54 -1.69
CA THR A 153 6.96 -1.62 -1.62
C THR A 153 7.52 -0.47 -0.80
N HIS A 154 7.09 0.76 -1.09
CA HIS A 154 7.62 1.94 -0.44
C HIS A 154 7.30 1.94 1.07
N ALA A 155 6.07 1.57 1.45
CA ALA A 155 5.64 1.49 2.84
C ALA A 155 6.45 0.48 3.66
N SER A 156 6.88 -0.64 3.04
CA SER A 156 7.62 -1.69 3.74
C SER A 156 8.89 -1.20 4.42
N PHE A 157 9.61 -0.25 3.79
CA PHE A 157 10.84 0.32 4.32
C PHE A 157 10.65 1.14 5.59
N TYR A 158 9.44 1.65 5.81
CA TYR A 158 9.10 2.42 7.01
C TYR A 158 8.41 1.57 8.06
N LEU A 159 7.57 0.63 7.63
CA LEU A 159 6.89 -0.31 8.54
C LEU A 159 7.82 -1.43 9.01
N ASN A 160 8.89 -1.72 8.25
CA ASN A 160 9.81 -2.84 8.49
C ASN A 160 9.08 -4.17 8.64
N LYS A 161 8.14 -4.42 7.72
CA LYS A 161 7.26 -5.60 7.70
C LYS A 161 7.09 -6.10 6.26
N PRO A 162 6.77 -7.39 6.09
CA PRO A 162 6.30 -7.90 4.80
C PRO A 162 5.08 -7.12 4.31
N THR A 163 5.04 -6.85 2.99
CA THR A 163 3.94 -6.09 2.39
C THR A 163 3.53 -6.68 1.05
N ILE A 164 2.24 -6.62 0.74
CA ILE A 164 1.63 -7.03 -0.52
C ILE A 164 0.84 -5.85 -1.09
N GLY A 165 0.96 -5.61 -2.39
CA GLY A 165 0.06 -4.74 -3.13
C GLY A 165 -1.00 -5.57 -3.85
N ILE A 166 -2.28 -5.23 -3.66
CA ILE A 166 -3.41 -5.85 -4.34
C ILE A 166 -4.26 -4.75 -4.98
N ALA A 167 -4.15 -4.62 -6.29
CA ALA A 167 -4.92 -3.62 -7.03
C ALA A 167 -6.15 -4.24 -7.69
N LYS A 168 -7.27 -3.49 -7.69
CA LYS A 168 -8.53 -3.86 -8.35
C LYS A 168 -8.49 -3.63 -9.86
N THR A 169 -7.55 -2.82 -10.33
CA THR A 169 -7.41 -2.42 -11.73
C THR A 169 -5.96 -2.54 -12.16
N TYR A 170 -5.74 -3.06 -13.38
CA TYR A 170 -4.40 -3.18 -13.93
C TYR A 170 -3.74 -1.82 -14.13
N PHE A 171 -2.55 -1.67 -13.57
CA PHE A 171 -1.70 -0.50 -13.78
C PHE A 171 -0.69 -0.80 -14.90
N ARG A 172 -0.83 -0.14 -16.05
CA ARG A 172 0.08 -0.29 -17.19
C ARG A 172 1.38 0.46 -16.92
N VAL A 173 2.41 -0.28 -16.54
CA VAL A 173 3.72 0.26 -16.14
C VAL A 173 4.42 0.98 -17.28
N ASP A 174 4.43 0.39 -18.47
CA ASP A 174 5.12 0.87 -19.67
C ASP A 174 4.17 1.41 -20.76
N GLN A 175 2.87 1.45 -20.47
CA GLN A 175 1.77 1.84 -21.37
C GLN A 175 1.65 0.98 -22.66
N LYS A 176 2.44 -0.08 -22.82
CA LYS A 176 2.45 -0.98 -23.98
C LYS A 176 2.02 -2.39 -23.63
N THR A 177 2.52 -2.91 -22.50
CA THR A 177 2.25 -4.27 -22.06
C THR A 177 0.89 -4.34 -21.37
N ASP A 178 0.05 -5.23 -21.87
CA ASP A 178 -1.20 -5.60 -21.19
C ASP A 178 -1.01 -6.95 -20.47
N TYR A 179 -1.89 -7.26 -19.54
CA TYR A 179 -1.89 -8.57 -18.92
C TYR A 179 -2.69 -9.57 -19.77
N THR A 180 -2.35 -10.84 -19.64
CA THR A 180 -3.15 -11.94 -20.19
C THR A 180 -4.21 -12.30 -19.15
N GLU A 181 -5.47 -12.40 -19.58
CA GLU A 181 -6.58 -12.82 -18.72
C GLU A 181 -6.34 -14.26 -18.22
N PRO A 182 -6.35 -14.52 -16.90
CA PRO A 182 -6.25 -15.89 -16.39
C PRO A 182 -7.52 -16.70 -16.70
N GLU A 183 -7.41 -18.03 -16.70
CA GLU A 183 -8.55 -18.92 -16.85
C GLU A 183 -9.66 -18.64 -15.85
N ASN A 184 -10.92 -18.94 -16.22
CA ASN A 184 -12.09 -18.63 -15.39
C ASN A 184 -12.31 -19.66 -14.27
N GLU A 185 -11.25 -19.94 -13.53
CA GLU A 185 -11.29 -20.81 -12.35
C GLU A 185 -10.58 -20.15 -11.16
N ALA A 186 -11.08 -20.40 -9.94
CA ALA A 186 -10.48 -19.88 -8.73
C ALA A 186 -9.03 -20.35 -8.57
N GLY A 187 -8.11 -19.43 -8.27
CA GLY A 187 -6.67 -19.71 -8.12
C GLY A 187 -5.89 -19.65 -9.43
N SER A 188 -6.56 -19.55 -10.60
CA SER A 188 -5.87 -19.34 -11.87
C SER A 188 -5.19 -17.97 -11.92
N TYR A 189 -4.00 -17.92 -12.48
CA TYR A 189 -3.25 -16.67 -12.62
C TYR A 189 -2.45 -16.64 -13.92
N THR A 190 -2.04 -15.43 -14.29
CA THR A 190 -1.06 -15.17 -15.35
C THR A 190 -0.01 -14.19 -14.84
N ASP A 191 1.25 -14.46 -15.16
CA ASP A 191 2.34 -13.54 -14.82
C ASP A 191 2.26 -12.29 -15.69
N ILE A 192 2.50 -11.13 -15.06
CA ILE A 192 2.66 -9.85 -15.75
C ILE A 192 4.14 -9.68 -16.01
N VAL A 193 4.55 -9.91 -17.26
CA VAL A 193 5.97 -9.89 -17.66
C VAL A 193 6.24 -8.64 -18.49
N ILE A 194 7.22 -7.83 -18.06
CA ILE A 194 7.66 -6.62 -18.76
C ILE A 194 9.17 -6.75 -18.95
N ASP A 195 9.63 -6.65 -20.21
CA ASP A 195 11.03 -6.79 -20.60
C ASP A 195 11.73 -8.07 -20.05
N GLY A 196 10.94 -9.17 -19.93
CA GLY A 196 11.42 -10.47 -19.43
C GLY A 196 11.43 -10.62 -17.93
N GLU A 197 11.00 -9.62 -17.16
CA GLU A 197 10.90 -9.65 -15.72
C GLU A 197 9.44 -9.74 -15.25
N VAL A 198 9.17 -10.54 -14.19
CA VAL A 198 7.84 -10.67 -13.59
C VAL A 198 7.60 -9.54 -12.61
N TYR A 199 6.63 -8.67 -12.90
CA TYR A 199 6.23 -7.52 -12.08
C TYR A 199 5.12 -7.84 -11.07
N GLY A 200 4.35 -8.89 -11.34
CA GLY A 200 3.21 -9.30 -10.54
C GLY A 200 2.37 -10.36 -11.25
N ARG A 201 1.18 -10.60 -10.74
CA ARG A 201 0.21 -11.56 -11.29
C ARG A 201 -1.17 -10.98 -11.38
N ALA A 202 -1.86 -11.28 -12.49
CA ALA A 202 -3.31 -11.22 -12.56
C ALA A 202 -3.85 -12.53 -11.95
N LEU A 203 -4.50 -12.46 -10.79
CA LEU A 203 -5.00 -13.60 -10.03
C LEU A 203 -6.51 -13.59 -9.97
N ARG A 204 -7.14 -14.69 -10.39
CA ARG A 204 -8.58 -14.90 -10.26
C ARG A 204 -8.88 -15.55 -8.91
N THR A 205 -9.47 -14.82 -8.00
CA THR A 205 -9.77 -15.32 -6.64
C THR A 205 -11.00 -16.22 -6.61
N HIS A 206 -11.97 -15.99 -7.48
CA HIS A 206 -13.18 -16.78 -7.65
C HIS A 206 -13.52 -16.97 -9.14
N LYS A 207 -14.30 -17.99 -9.43
CA LYS A 207 -14.92 -18.15 -10.73
C LYS A 207 -15.87 -16.99 -11.04
N ASP A 208 -15.93 -16.58 -12.30
CA ASP A 208 -16.83 -15.54 -12.83
C ASP A 208 -16.64 -14.13 -12.24
N VAL A 209 -15.46 -13.85 -11.67
CA VAL A 209 -15.08 -12.50 -11.22
C VAL A 209 -13.88 -11.97 -12.00
N LYS A 210 -13.68 -10.66 -12.02
CA LYS A 210 -12.46 -10.05 -12.58
C LYS A 210 -11.25 -10.43 -11.73
N PRO A 211 -10.06 -10.60 -12.32
CA PRO A 211 -8.85 -10.84 -11.57
C PRO A 211 -8.47 -9.61 -10.73
N VAL A 212 -7.73 -9.84 -9.67
CA VAL A 212 -6.99 -8.81 -8.92
C VAL A 212 -5.52 -8.88 -9.34
N PHE A 213 -4.82 -7.76 -9.18
CA PHE A 213 -3.42 -7.63 -9.59
C PHE A 213 -2.54 -7.65 -8.34
N ILE A 214 -1.85 -8.79 -8.16
CA ILE A 214 -0.98 -9.02 -7.01
C ILE A 214 0.45 -8.64 -7.37
N SER A 215 1.08 -7.86 -6.52
CA SER A 215 2.51 -7.60 -6.61
C SER A 215 3.15 -7.58 -5.23
N VAL A 216 4.37 -8.07 -5.14
CA VAL A 216 5.10 -8.05 -3.86
C VAL A 216 5.43 -6.61 -3.47
N GLY A 217 5.39 -6.34 -2.19
CA GLY A 217 5.98 -5.12 -1.66
C GLY A 217 7.43 -5.37 -1.29
N ASN A 218 7.65 -6.13 -0.21
CA ASN A 218 8.98 -6.49 0.27
C ASN A 218 8.88 -7.67 1.26
N TYR A 219 9.95 -8.44 1.46
CA TYR A 219 10.08 -9.53 2.42
C TYR A 219 9.07 -10.66 2.26
N ILE A 220 8.54 -10.83 1.05
CA ILE A 220 7.58 -11.88 0.68
C ILE A 220 7.80 -12.25 -0.79
N SER A 221 7.61 -13.53 -1.14
CA SER A 221 7.61 -14.00 -2.52
C SER A 221 6.26 -13.78 -3.19
N LEU A 222 6.23 -13.75 -4.52
CA LEU A 222 4.98 -13.59 -5.27
C LEU A 222 4.06 -14.79 -5.11
N ASP A 223 4.60 -16.01 -4.99
CA ASP A 223 3.84 -17.23 -4.76
C ASP A 223 3.14 -17.19 -3.39
N THR A 224 3.86 -16.79 -2.36
CA THR A 224 3.30 -16.61 -1.01
C THR A 224 2.27 -15.50 -0.99
N ALA A 225 2.51 -14.38 -1.68
CA ALA A 225 1.55 -13.28 -1.78
C ALA A 225 0.23 -13.73 -2.43
N CYS A 226 0.28 -14.51 -3.52
CA CYS A 226 -0.90 -15.07 -4.16
C CYS A 226 -1.63 -16.08 -3.27
N THR A 227 -0.89 -16.94 -2.57
CA THR A 227 -1.45 -17.90 -1.61
C THR A 227 -2.22 -17.19 -0.50
N LEU A 228 -1.62 -16.16 0.10
CA LEU A 228 -2.27 -15.38 1.16
C LEU A 228 -3.47 -14.59 0.63
N ALA A 229 -3.38 -14.05 -0.57
CA ALA A 229 -4.52 -13.36 -1.18
C ALA A 229 -5.72 -14.29 -1.34
N LEU A 230 -5.51 -15.56 -1.77
CA LEU A 230 -6.57 -16.56 -1.87
C LEU A 230 -7.13 -16.97 -0.51
N GLN A 231 -6.25 -17.22 0.48
CA GLN A 231 -6.67 -17.62 1.83
C GLN A 231 -7.52 -16.55 2.52
N LEU A 232 -7.20 -15.27 2.26
CA LEU A 232 -7.87 -14.12 2.87
C LEU A 232 -9.08 -13.63 2.06
N THR A 233 -9.41 -14.30 0.95
CA THR A 233 -10.56 -13.93 0.12
C THR A 233 -11.76 -14.79 0.47
N GLU A 234 -12.86 -14.15 0.87
CA GLU A 234 -14.11 -14.79 1.26
C GLU A 234 -15.12 -14.81 0.10
N LYS A 235 -16.16 -15.65 0.24
CA LYS A 235 -17.17 -15.87 -0.83
C LYS A 235 -17.91 -14.61 -1.28
N GLU A 236 -18.05 -13.65 -0.39
CA GLU A 236 -18.81 -12.40 -0.61
C GLU A 236 -18.09 -11.39 -1.50
N SER A 237 -16.80 -11.56 -1.72
CA SER A 237 -16.00 -10.59 -2.49
C SER A 237 -14.78 -11.26 -3.14
N HIS A 238 -14.38 -10.79 -4.28
CA HIS A 238 -13.13 -11.20 -4.93
C HIS A 238 -11.89 -10.45 -4.40
N ILE A 239 -12.11 -9.52 -3.47
CA ILE A 239 -11.05 -8.75 -2.81
C ILE A 239 -10.75 -9.38 -1.45
N PRO A 240 -9.48 -9.55 -1.06
CA PRO A 240 -9.11 -10.05 0.26
C PRO A 240 -9.72 -9.24 1.39
N LEU A 241 -10.16 -9.92 2.44
CA LEU A 241 -10.91 -9.37 3.55
C LEU A 241 -10.25 -8.15 4.21
N PRO A 242 -8.92 -8.13 4.51
CA PRO A 242 -8.33 -6.98 5.18
C PRO A 242 -8.46 -5.67 4.40
N THR A 243 -8.16 -5.71 3.09
CA THR A 243 -8.27 -4.52 2.22
C THR A 243 -9.70 -4.13 1.96
N ARG A 244 -10.61 -5.11 1.80
CA ARG A 244 -12.05 -4.85 1.67
C ARG A 244 -12.62 -4.13 2.91
N LEU A 245 -12.20 -4.54 4.10
CA LEU A 245 -12.64 -3.90 5.34
C LEU A 245 -12.01 -2.50 5.50
N ALA A 246 -10.75 -2.32 5.13
CA ALA A 246 -10.12 -1.01 5.15
C ALA A 246 -10.83 -0.04 4.19
N ASP A 247 -11.14 -0.46 2.95
CA ASP A 247 -11.91 0.32 1.96
C ASP A 247 -13.30 0.73 2.52
N LEU A 248 -14.02 -0.20 3.14
CA LEU A 248 -15.31 0.11 3.79
C LEU A 248 -15.15 1.18 4.89
N GLU A 249 -14.16 1.02 5.77
CA GLU A 249 -13.92 1.97 6.87
C GLU A 249 -13.49 3.35 6.35
N THR A 250 -12.70 3.43 5.27
CA THR A 250 -12.32 4.72 4.67
C THR A 250 -13.54 5.44 4.10
N HIS A 251 -14.46 4.71 3.46
CA HIS A 251 -15.70 5.29 2.95
C HIS A 251 -16.58 5.85 4.07
N ILE A 252 -16.78 5.09 5.16
CA ILE A 252 -17.56 5.52 6.34
C ILE A 252 -16.92 6.78 6.96
N ALA A 253 -15.60 6.75 7.18
CA ALA A 253 -14.89 7.84 7.81
C ALA A 253 -14.89 9.11 6.95
N ARG A 254 -14.77 8.97 5.62
CA ARG A 254 -14.84 10.08 4.67
C ARG A 254 -16.22 10.75 4.69
N GLU A 255 -17.31 9.98 4.66
CA GLU A 255 -18.67 10.55 4.71
C GLU A 255 -18.88 11.32 6.03
N ALA A 256 -18.50 10.75 7.17
CA ALA A 256 -18.57 11.43 8.46
C ALA A 256 -17.75 12.73 8.51
N ALA A 257 -16.57 12.75 7.86
CA ALA A 257 -15.72 13.93 7.80
C ALA A 257 -16.25 15.03 6.87
N ARG A 258 -17.07 14.69 5.88
CA ARG A 258 -17.69 15.66 4.95
C ARG A 258 -18.95 16.33 5.52
N GLU A 259 -19.56 15.69 6.52
CA GLU A 259 -20.76 16.20 7.21
C GLU A 259 -20.42 17.11 8.40
N SER A 260 -19.16 17.10 8.86
CA SER A 260 -18.66 17.90 10.01
C SER A 260 -18.01 19.21 9.55
#